data_20d2171736f514801354ec630498b8a1
#
_entry.id   20d2171736f514801354ec630498b8a1
#
_cell.length_a   1.000
_cell.length_b   1.000
_cell.length_c   1.000
_cell.angle_alpha   90.00
_cell.angle_beta   90.00
_cell.angle_gamma   90.00
#
_symmetry.space_group_name_H-M   'P 1'
#
loop_
_entity.id
_entity.type
_entity.pdbx_description
1 polymer ?
#
loop_
_entity_poly.entity_id
_entity_poly.type
_entity_poly.pdbx_seq_one_letter_code
_entity_poly.pdbx_strand_id
1 'polypeptide(L)'
;MTYTGLMQASLDSGNIQDGSYIFEKMKDICAPNLVTYNIMLKAYVDHGMFREAKELFEQMLENTNHLSRNDDYKMRVIPDIYTFNTMLDACAAEKKWDYFDHVYQRMLYHGYHFNPKRHLRMILEASRAGKVTFLFFFLHIMNDPL
;
A
#
# COMPACT_ATOMS: atom_id res chain seq x y z
N MET A 1 21.15 -17.60 -2.25
CA MET A 1 20.02 -16.77 -2.71
C MET A 1 18.96 -16.76 -1.63
N THR A 2 18.48 -15.57 -1.25
CA THR A 2 17.41 -15.45 -0.26
C THR A 2 16.05 -15.73 -0.90
N TYR A 3 15.05 -16.05 -0.10
CA TYR A 3 13.66 -16.19 -0.60
C TYR A 3 13.16 -14.89 -1.25
N THR A 4 13.46 -13.74 -0.66
CA THR A 4 13.11 -12.43 -1.25
C THR A 4 13.80 -12.27 -2.61
N GLY A 5 15.06 -12.65 -2.73
CA GLY A 5 15.79 -12.61 -4.00
C GLY A 5 15.19 -13.53 -5.05
N LEU A 6 14.77 -14.72 -4.66
CA LEU A 6 14.12 -15.66 -5.57
C LEU A 6 12.76 -15.14 -6.02
N MET A 7 11.98 -14.60 -5.10
CA MET A 7 10.69 -13.95 -5.41
C MET A 7 10.88 -12.81 -6.39
N GLN A 8 11.86 -11.92 -6.12
CA GLN A 8 12.15 -10.78 -6.98
C GLN A 8 12.57 -11.23 -8.38
N ALA A 9 13.40 -12.26 -8.49
CA ALA A 9 13.81 -12.82 -9.78
C ALA A 9 12.61 -13.34 -10.59
N SER A 10 11.67 -14.00 -9.93
CA SER A 10 10.43 -14.46 -10.58
C SER A 10 9.59 -13.30 -11.08
N LEU A 11 9.45 -12.25 -10.26
CA LEU A 11 8.70 -11.05 -10.64
C LEU A 11 9.38 -10.30 -11.78
N ASP A 12 10.71 -10.18 -11.76
CA ASP A 12 11.48 -9.50 -12.81
C ASP A 12 11.36 -10.22 -14.15
N SER A 13 11.19 -11.53 -14.14
CA SER A 13 10.93 -12.31 -15.35
C SER A 13 9.46 -12.28 -15.80
N GLY A 14 8.62 -11.53 -15.10
CA GLY A 14 7.21 -11.38 -15.43
C GLY A 14 6.30 -12.48 -14.88
N ASN A 15 6.82 -13.35 -14.03
CA ASN A 15 6.07 -14.48 -13.50
C ASN A 15 5.49 -14.15 -12.12
N ILE A 16 4.35 -13.46 -12.12
CA ILE A 16 3.66 -13.03 -10.90
C ILE A 16 3.15 -14.23 -10.08
N GLN A 17 2.74 -15.31 -10.75
CA GLN A 17 2.22 -16.49 -10.07
C GLN A 17 3.31 -17.17 -9.22
N ASP A 18 4.50 -17.34 -9.78
CA ASP A 18 5.63 -17.92 -9.05
C ASP A 18 6.09 -16.99 -7.92
N GLY A 19 6.13 -15.67 -8.18
CA GLY A 19 6.45 -14.69 -7.14
C GLY A 19 5.47 -14.76 -5.97
N SER A 20 4.20 -14.82 -6.26
CA SER A 20 3.14 -14.94 -5.25
C SER A 20 3.25 -16.25 -4.48
N TYR A 21 3.51 -17.35 -5.17
CA TYR A 21 3.69 -18.67 -4.54
C TYR A 21 4.86 -18.63 -3.55
N ILE A 22 5.99 -18.08 -3.97
CA ILE A 22 7.18 -17.96 -3.12
C ILE A 22 6.87 -17.11 -1.89
N PHE A 23 6.16 -15.99 -2.07
CA PHE A 23 5.77 -15.10 -0.99
C PHE A 23 4.91 -15.83 0.06
N GLU A 24 3.92 -16.60 -0.40
CA GLU A 24 3.06 -17.35 0.51
C GLU A 24 3.85 -18.43 1.28
N LYS A 25 4.80 -19.09 0.62
CA LYS A 25 5.67 -20.06 1.27
C LYS A 25 6.62 -19.42 2.29
N MET A 26 7.06 -18.21 2.02
CA MET A 26 7.91 -17.47 2.97
C MET A 26 7.21 -17.27 4.31
N LYS A 27 5.90 -17.04 4.31
CA LYS A 27 5.14 -16.83 5.55
C LYS A 27 5.23 -18.02 6.50
N ASP A 28 5.37 -19.23 5.96
CA ASP A 28 5.47 -20.45 6.76
C ASP A 28 6.89 -20.75 7.24
N ILE A 29 7.90 -20.27 6.52
CA ILE A 29 9.31 -20.63 6.74
C ILE A 29 10.08 -19.53 7.45
N CYS A 30 9.91 -18.30 7.01
CA CYS A 30 10.59 -17.13 7.57
C CYS A 30 9.67 -15.92 7.41
N ALA A 31 9.45 -15.17 8.48
CA ALA A 31 8.54 -14.03 8.43
C ALA A 31 9.01 -12.99 7.39
N PRO A 32 8.20 -12.69 6.36
CA PRO A 32 8.55 -11.63 5.41
C PRO A 32 8.60 -10.29 6.13
N ASN A 33 9.56 -9.45 5.76
CA ASN A 33 9.67 -8.10 6.31
C ASN A 33 8.86 -7.11 5.44
N LEU A 34 8.85 -5.83 5.86
CA LEU A 34 8.12 -4.77 5.14
C LEU A 34 8.59 -4.64 3.68
N VAL A 35 9.90 -4.77 3.43
CA VAL A 35 10.45 -4.67 2.07
C VAL A 35 9.85 -5.75 1.17
N THR A 36 9.77 -6.99 1.66
CA THR A 36 9.19 -8.11 0.93
C THR A 36 7.70 -7.89 0.63
N TYR A 37 6.94 -7.42 1.62
CA TYR A 37 5.53 -7.07 1.42
C TYR A 37 5.36 -5.97 0.39
N ASN A 38 6.17 -4.92 0.45
CA ASN A 38 6.10 -3.80 -0.50
C ASN A 38 6.44 -4.24 -1.93
N ILE A 39 7.41 -5.13 -2.09
CA ILE A 39 7.76 -5.69 -3.40
C ILE A 39 6.55 -6.45 -3.99
N MET A 40 5.92 -7.30 -3.18
CA MET A 40 4.77 -8.06 -3.64
C MET A 40 3.56 -7.19 -3.94
N LEU A 41 3.31 -6.19 -3.07
CA LEU A 41 2.24 -5.21 -3.27
C LEU A 41 2.42 -4.47 -4.60
N LYS A 42 3.62 -3.97 -4.86
CA LYS A 42 3.95 -3.27 -6.10
C LYS A 42 3.78 -4.17 -7.32
N ALA A 43 4.17 -5.44 -7.20
CA ALA A 43 4.01 -6.41 -8.29
C ALA A 43 2.53 -6.64 -8.64
N TYR A 44 1.67 -6.79 -7.65
CA TYR A 44 0.23 -6.92 -7.88
C TYR A 44 -0.33 -5.67 -8.58
N VAL A 45 0.06 -4.50 -8.11
CA VAL A 45 -0.40 -3.22 -8.69
C VAL A 45 0.06 -3.12 -10.16
N ASP A 46 1.32 -3.42 -10.44
CA ASP A 46 1.88 -3.33 -11.80
C ASP A 46 1.26 -4.33 -12.77
N HIS A 47 0.74 -5.45 -12.27
CA HIS A 47 0.05 -6.46 -13.07
C HIS A 47 -1.48 -6.25 -13.12
N GLY A 48 -1.98 -5.14 -12.63
CA GLY A 48 -3.42 -4.84 -12.64
C GLY A 48 -4.24 -5.72 -11.70
N MET A 49 -3.62 -6.34 -10.71
CA MET A 49 -4.27 -7.24 -9.74
C MET A 49 -4.69 -6.46 -8.51
N PHE A 50 -5.62 -5.54 -8.68
CA PHE A 50 -6.04 -4.61 -7.61
C PHE A 50 -6.65 -5.36 -6.41
N ARG A 51 -7.42 -6.40 -6.64
CA ARG A 51 -8.05 -7.16 -5.55
C ARG A 51 -6.99 -7.81 -4.65
N GLU A 52 -6.00 -8.45 -5.25
CA GLU A 52 -4.90 -9.09 -4.51
C GLU A 52 -4.04 -8.04 -3.79
N ALA A 53 -3.80 -6.91 -4.42
CA ALA A 53 -3.10 -5.78 -3.79
C ALA A 53 -3.86 -5.27 -2.57
N LYS A 54 -5.18 -5.09 -2.70
CA LYS A 54 -6.06 -4.65 -1.62
C LYS A 54 -6.05 -5.65 -0.45
N GLU A 55 -6.18 -6.93 -0.75
CA GLU A 55 -6.15 -7.98 0.28
C GLU A 55 -4.83 -7.97 1.05
N LEU A 56 -3.72 -7.85 0.34
CA LEU A 56 -2.39 -7.79 0.96
C LEU A 56 -2.24 -6.53 1.84
N PHE A 57 -2.68 -5.40 1.35
CA PHE A 57 -2.63 -4.13 2.10
C PHE A 57 -3.48 -4.22 3.38
N GLU A 58 -4.67 -4.79 3.31
CA GLU A 58 -5.54 -4.97 4.49
C GLU A 58 -4.88 -5.89 5.52
N GLN A 59 -4.23 -6.97 5.08
CA GLN A 59 -3.46 -7.84 5.98
C GLN A 59 -2.36 -7.05 6.70
N MET A 60 -1.65 -6.17 5.99
CA MET A 60 -0.62 -5.33 6.59
C MET A 60 -1.21 -4.39 7.66
N LEU A 61 -2.39 -3.81 7.40
CA LEU A 61 -3.08 -2.94 8.36
C LEU A 61 -3.55 -3.73 9.58
N GLU A 62 -4.08 -4.93 9.40
CA GLU A 62 -4.54 -5.79 10.49
C GLU A 62 -3.39 -6.16 11.42
N ASN A 63 -2.24 -6.47 10.87
CA ASN A 63 -1.05 -6.79 11.66
C ASN A 63 -0.63 -5.65 12.58
N THR A 64 -0.98 -4.40 12.26
CA THR A 64 -0.68 -3.26 13.13
C THR A 64 -1.73 -3.09 14.25
N ASN A 65 -2.94 -3.59 14.03
CA ASN A 65 -4.04 -3.45 15.00
C ASN A 65 -3.97 -4.53 16.11
N HIS A 66 -3.37 -5.67 15.82
CA HIS A 66 -3.20 -6.75 16.79
C HIS A 66 -1.89 -6.57 17.56
N LEU A 67 -1.86 -5.55 18.43
CA LEU A 67 -0.78 -5.37 19.38
C LEU A 67 -0.94 -6.36 20.52
N SER A 68 -0.64 -7.64 20.28
CA SER A 68 -0.59 -8.58 21.38
C SER A 68 0.63 -8.26 22.25
N ARG A 69 0.46 -8.42 23.56
CA ARG A 69 1.45 -8.02 24.57
C ARG A 69 2.76 -8.80 24.52
N ASN A 70 2.85 -9.83 23.69
CA ASN A 70 4.02 -10.72 23.58
C ASN A 70 4.76 -10.57 22.25
N ASP A 71 4.69 -9.40 21.66
CA ASP A 71 5.19 -9.23 20.31
C ASP A 71 6.69 -9.06 20.25
N ASP A 72 7.28 -9.97 19.56
CA ASP A 72 8.61 -9.81 19.00
C ASP A 72 8.56 -8.66 17.99
N TYR A 73 9.12 -7.52 18.36
CA TYR A 73 9.18 -6.33 17.49
C TYR A 73 9.73 -6.63 16.09
N LYS A 74 10.47 -7.71 15.95
CA LYS A 74 11.06 -8.14 14.67
C LYS A 74 10.04 -8.68 13.67
N MET A 75 8.85 -9.04 14.14
CA MET A 75 7.81 -9.66 13.31
C MET A 75 6.75 -8.67 12.82
N ARG A 76 6.87 -7.40 13.17
CA ARG A 76 5.86 -6.41 12.81
C ARG A 76 6.13 -5.83 11.44
N VAL A 77 5.15 -6.00 10.55
CA VAL A 77 5.14 -5.35 9.24
C VAL A 77 4.21 -4.14 9.35
N ILE A 78 4.79 -2.96 9.55
CA ILE A 78 4.04 -1.70 9.69
C ILE A 78 4.14 -0.97 8.35
N PRO A 79 3.00 -0.69 7.68
CA PRO A 79 3.02 0.05 6.42
C PRO A 79 3.78 1.37 6.55
N ASP A 80 4.60 1.68 5.57
CA ASP A 80 5.35 2.93 5.49
C ASP A 80 4.77 3.83 4.39
N ILE A 81 5.39 5.00 4.18
CA ILE A 81 4.93 5.93 3.15
C ILE A 81 4.94 5.30 1.76
N TYR A 82 5.89 4.41 1.47
CA TYR A 82 5.94 3.70 0.19
C TYR A 82 4.72 2.81 0.01
N THR A 83 4.32 2.08 1.05
CA THR A 83 3.13 1.22 1.04
C THR A 83 1.88 2.03 0.70
N PHE A 84 1.66 3.13 1.43
CA PHE A 84 0.49 3.99 1.22
C PHE A 84 0.49 4.62 -0.17
N ASN A 85 1.63 5.13 -0.63
CA ASN A 85 1.73 5.74 -1.96
C ASN A 85 1.43 4.73 -3.06
N THR A 86 1.92 3.51 -2.94
CA THR A 86 1.66 2.43 -3.90
C THR A 86 0.16 2.15 -4.01
N MET A 87 -0.53 2.04 -2.88
CA MET A 87 -1.98 1.79 -2.87
C MET A 87 -2.79 2.98 -3.35
N LEU A 88 -2.39 4.19 -2.99
CA LEU A 88 -3.09 5.40 -3.45
C LEU A 88 -2.97 5.57 -4.97
N ASP A 89 -1.79 5.33 -5.54
CA ASP A 89 -1.60 5.37 -6.99
C ASP A 89 -2.45 4.30 -7.69
N ALA A 90 -2.54 3.11 -7.12
CA ALA A 90 -3.38 2.03 -7.66
C ALA A 90 -4.86 2.40 -7.61
N CYS A 91 -5.32 2.99 -6.51
CA CYS A 91 -6.72 3.43 -6.37
C CYS A 91 -7.06 4.50 -7.41
N ALA A 92 -6.18 5.47 -7.61
CA ALA A 92 -6.39 6.53 -8.59
C ALA A 92 -6.42 5.98 -10.02
N ALA A 93 -5.50 5.07 -10.35
CA ALA A 93 -5.44 4.44 -11.67
C ALA A 93 -6.68 3.61 -11.98
N GLU A 94 -7.20 2.88 -11.00
CA GLU A 94 -8.41 2.04 -11.10
C GLU A 94 -9.69 2.82 -10.81
N LYS A 95 -9.59 4.10 -10.49
CA LYS A 95 -10.71 4.98 -10.14
C LYS A 95 -11.53 4.45 -8.96
N LYS A 96 -10.88 3.80 -8.02
CA LYS A 96 -11.48 3.27 -6.77
C LYS A 96 -11.43 4.34 -5.69
N TRP A 97 -12.21 5.40 -5.85
CA TRP A 97 -12.12 6.61 -5.01
C TRP A 97 -12.61 6.38 -3.58
N ASP A 98 -13.59 5.50 -3.37
CA ASP A 98 -14.04 5.17 -2.01
C ASP A 98 -12.93 4.47 -1.23
N TYR A 99 -12.23 3.56 -1.87
CA TYR A 99 -11.09 2.89 -1.25
C TYR A 99 -9.89 3.82 -1.12
N PHE A 100 -9.71 4.72 -2.06
CA PHE A 100 -8.70 5.79 -1.98
C PHE A 100 -8.85 6.58 -0.67
N ASP A 101 -10.08 6.99 -0.35
CA ASP A 101 -10.36 7.72 0.89
C ASP A 101 -9.98 6.90 2.13
N HIS A 102 -10.33 5.63 2.16
CA HIS A 102 -9.94 4.73 3.25
C HIS A 102 -8.42 4.65 3.42
N VAL A 103 -7.68 4.44 2.32
CA VAL A 103 -6.21 4.37 2.34
C VAL A 103 -5.61 5.69 2.81
N TYR A 104 -6.14 6.81 2.32
CA TYR A 104 -5.67 8.15 2.68
C TYR A 104 -5.87 8.43 4.17
N GLN A 105 -7.03 8.08 4.73
CA GLN A 105 -7.30 8.21 6.16
C GLN A 105 -6.31 7.39 6.99
N ARG A 106 -6.03 6.16 6.57
CA ARG A 106 -5.06 5.31 7.26
C ARG A 106 -3.64 5.88 7.16
N MET A 107 -3.29 6.46 6.02
CA MET A 107 -2.00 7.14 5.85
C MET A 107 -1.83 8.29 6.86
N LEU A 108 -2.86 9.14 7.00
CA LEU A 108 -2.85 10.24 7.96
C LEU A 108 -2.77 9.73 9.40
N TYR A 109 -3.49 8.66 9.70
CA TYR A 109 -3.45 8.05 11.03
C TYR A 109 -2.05 7.58 11.39
N HIS A 110 -1.26 7.11 10.41
CA HIS A 110 0.13 6.71 10.61
C HIS A 110 1.10 7.89 10.64
N GLY A 111 0.61 9.11 10.49
CA GLY A 111 1.43 10.33 10.55
C GLY A 111 2.10 10.72 9.24
N TYR A 112 1.68 10.13 8.12
CA TYR A 112 2.22 10.46 6.81
C TYR A 112 1.34 11.47 6.07
N HIS A 113 1.96 12.28 5.21
CA HIS A 113 1.28 13.29 4.40
C HIS A 113 1.83 13.26 2.98
N PHE A 114 1.01 13.71 2.02
CA PHE A 114 1.52 13.94 0.66
C PHE A 114 2.50 15.13 0.65
N ASN A 115 3.50 15.05 -0.22
CA ASN A 115 4.25 16.26 -0.58
C ASN A 115 3.37 17.16 -1.47
N PRO A 116 3.71 18.49 -1.59
CA PRO A 116 2.85 19.42 -2.34
C PRO A 116 2.57 19.04 -3.78
N LYS A 117 3.56 18.50 -4.50
CA LYS A 117 3.39 18.10 -5.90
C LYS A 117 2.43 16.92 -6.03
N ARG A 118 2.59 15.92 -5.17
CA ARG A 118 1.72 14.75 -5.15
C ARG A 118 0.29 15.11 -4.76
N HIS A 119 0.16 16.00 -3.79
CA HIS A 119 -1.14 16.49 -3.34
C HIS A 119 -1.90 17.16 -4.48
N LEU A 120 -1.24 18.09 -5.19
CA LEU A 120 -1.83 18.78 -6.34
C LEU A 120 -2.26 17.79 -7.43
N ARG A 121 -1.41 16.81 -7.76
CA ARG A 121 -1.73 15.80 -8.77
C ARG A 121 -2.98 15.01 -8.39
N MET A 122 -3.10 14.60 -7.13
CA MET A 122 -4.24 13.84 -6.65
C MET A 122 -5.53 14.66 -6.67
N ILE A 123 -5.46 15.95 -6.35
CA ILE A 123 -6.59 16.88 -6.46
C ILE A 123 -7.06 16.95 -7.90
N LEU A 124 -6.14 17.11 -8.85
CA LEU A 124 -6.48 17.20 -10.28
C LEU A 124 -7.12 15.91 -10.79
N GLU A 125 -6.60 14.76 -10.41
CA GLU A 125 -7.17 13.47 -10.80
C GLU A 125 -8.56 13.26 -10.21
N ALA A 126 -8.76 13.59 -8.94
CA ALA A 126 -10.07 13.51 -8.29
C ALA A 126 -11.08 14.46 -8.94
N SER A 127 -10.65 15.67 -9.31
CA SER A 127 -11.47 16.66 -10.03
C SER A 127 -11.92 16.12 -11.38
N ARG A 128 -11.01 15.53 -12.14
CA ARG A 128 -11.32 14.93 -13.45
C ARG A 128 -12.32 13.78 -13.33
N ALA A 129 -12.30 13.06 -12.21
CA ALA A 129 -13.22 11.98 -11.92
C ALA A 129 -14.59 12.48 -11.38
N GLY A 130 -14.77 13.80 -11.19
CA GLY A 130 -15.99 14.39 -10.65
C GLY A 130 -16.16 14.17 -9.15
N LYS A 131 -15.10 13.90 -8.42
CA LYS A 131 -15.15 13.61 -6.97
C LYS A 131 -14.93 14.87 -6.14
N VAL A 132 -15.90 15.77 -6.16
CA VAL A 132 -15.85 17.08 -5.48
C VAL A 132 -15.66 16.92 -3.97
N THR A 133 -16.19 15.86 -3.36
CA THR A 133 -16.05 15.58 -1.92
C THR A 133 -14.56 15.40 -1.54
N PHE A 134 -13.79 14.72 -2.38
CA PHE A 134 -12.35 14.58 -2.17
C PHE A 134 -11.63 15.91 -2.27
N LEU A 135 -12.05 16.79 -3.20
CA LEU A 135 -11.49 18.14 -3.32
C LEU A 135 -11.64 18.92 -2.01
N PHE A 136 -12.83 18.89 -1.41
CA PHE A 136 -13.07 19.54 -0.12
C PHE A 136 -12.18 18.97 0.96
N PHE A 137 -12.03 17.67 1.01
CA PHE A 137 -11.20 17.00 2.00
C PHE A 137 -9.73 17.40 1.84
N PHE A 138 -9.20 17.35 0.62
CA PHE A 138 -7.82 17.76 0.34
C PHE A 138 -7.58 19.24 0.64
N LEU A 139 -8.51 20.11 0.26
CA LEU A 139 -8.40 21.55 0.53
C LEU A 139 -8.45 21.84 2.02
N HIS A 140 -9.29 21.14 2.76
CA HIS A 140 -9.39 21.29 4.21
C HIS A 140 -8.05 20.94 4.89
N ILE A 141 -7.42 19.86 4.47
CA ILE A 141 -6.12 19.44 5.02
C ILE A 141 -5.01 20.46 4.67
N MET A 142 -5.04 20.99 3.44
CA MET A 142 -4.06 22.02 3.02
C MET A 142 -4.21 23.32 3.81
N ASN A 143 -5.41 23.65 4.25
CA ASN A 143 -5.71 24.91 4.94
C ASN A 143 -5.66 24.76 6.47
N ASP A 144 -5.43 23.58 6.99
CA ASP A 144 -5.31 23.33 8.41
C ASP A 144 -3.83 23.31 8.79
N PRO A 145 -3.27 24.44 9.27
CA PRO A 145 -1.88 24.47 9.69
C PRO A 145 -1.77 23.72 11.02
N LEU A 146 -1.14 22.62 10.98
CA LEU A 146 -0.75 21.94 12.20
C LEU A 146 0.28 22.75 12.97
#